data_17457a37160fd6995d12434c06640295
#
_entry.id   17457a37160fd6995d12434c06640295
#
_cell.length_a   1.000
_cell.length_b   1.000
_cell.length_c   1.000
_cell.angle_alpha   90.00
_cell.angle_beta   90.00
_cell.angle_gamma   90.00
#
_symmetry.space_group_name_H-M   'P 1'
#
loop_
_entity.id
_entity.type
_entity.pdbx_description
1 polymer ?
#
loop_
_entity_poly.entity_id
_entity_poly.type
_entity_poly.pdbx_seq_one_letter_code
_entity_poly.pdbx_strand_id
1 'polypeptide(L)'
;MVKQPKSHGLKKISLSEKPTSLITNNEVIKGSWNVQIITLFPEAFPGVLGLSLTGKALQHRIWTLSTINLRDFGIGKHKKVDDTPSGGGPGLVIRADVLGPAIEKALSRAETSTPLVYLSPRGKTFNQSLAQNWSKTRGIILICGRFEGIDQRVIDHYGVKEVSMGDFVMTGGEIAAQAMIDTTVRLLPNVVGNQDSLMTESHSSGLLEHDQFTRPDDWKGQKVPKILTSGHHGKIESWRENQSKSNTKRYRADMWEKANPINTKG
;
A
#
# COMPACT_ATOMS: atom_id res chain seq x y z
N MET A 1 -7.96 26.73 42.05
CA MET A 1 -7.73 25.32 41.84
C MET A 1 -8.17 24.96 40.44
N VAL A 2 -7.23 24.85 39.53
CA VAL A 2 -7.49 24.49 38.11
C VAL A 2 -7.53 22.96 38.04
N LYS A 3 -8.69 22.40 37.67
CA LYS A 3 -8.83 20.93 37.44
C LYS A 3 -8.04 20.52 36.22
N GLN A 4 -7.03 19.67 36.42
CA GLN A 4 -6.33 19.02 35.31
C GLN A 4 -7.27 18.09 34.51
N PRO A 5 -7.17 18.03 33.19
CA PRO A 5 -7.98 17.14 32.36
C PRO A 5 -7.62 15.69 32.67
N LYS A 6 -8.65 14.85 32.89
CA LYS A 6 -8.48 13.39 33.04
C LYS A 6 -7.92 12.80 31.75
N SER A 7 -6.73 12.22 31.82
CA SER A 7 -6.16 11.46 30.71
C SER A 7 -7.04 10.24 30.45
N HIS A 8 -7.56 10.11 29.23
CA HIS A 8 -8.24 8.89 28.80
C HIS A 8 -7.21 7.77 28.67
N GLY A 9 -7.21 6.92 29.68
CA GLY A 9 -6.78 5.53 29.70
C GLY A 9 -5.65 5.09 28.75
N LEU A 10 -4.41 5.49 29.01
CA LEU A 10 -3.27 4.68 28.62
C LEU A 10 -3.28 3.42 29.52
N LYS A 11 -3.84 2.31 29.02
CA LYS A 11 -3.56 0.99 29.59
C LYS A 11 -2.05 0.82 29.60
N LYS A 12 -1.45 0.62 30.78
CA LYS A 12 -0.05 0.21 30.91
C LYS A 12 0.11 -1.06 30.08
N ILE A 13 0.82 -0.97 28.97
CA ILE A 13 1.27 -2.14 28.21
C ILE A 13 2.30 -2.81 29.12
N SER A 14 2.01 -3.99 29.60
CA SER A 14 3.00 -4.79 30.33
C SER A 14 4.06 -5.24 29.32
N LEU A 15 5.31 -4.86 29.57
CA LEU A 15 6.49 -5.24 28.76
C LEU A 15 6.89 -6.71 28.96
N SER A 16 5.97 -7.62 29.24
CA SER A 16 6.28 -9.04 29.50
C SER A 16 6.17 -9.95 28.28
N GLU A 17 5.77 -9.45 27.11
CA GLU A 17 5.79 -10.26 25.90
C GLU A 17 7.12 -10.07 25.16
N LYS A 18 7.86 -11.17 25.00
CA LYS A 18 9.03 -11.23 24.12
C LYS A 18 8.64 -10.71 22.75
N PRO A 19 9.50 -9.93 22.05
CA PRO A 19 9.20 -9.45 20.72
C PRO A 19 8.85 -10.64 19.82
N THR A 20 7.60 -10.80 19.45
CA THR A 20 7.18 -11.82 18.51
C THR A 20 7.59 -11.33 17.12
N SER A 21 8.30 -12.15 16.35
CA SER A 21 8.63 -11.83 14.97
C SER A 21 7.34 -11.54 14.21
N LEU A 22 7.21 -10.33 13.68
CA LEU A 22 6.05 -9.94 12.85
C LEU A 22 6.13 -10.57 11.45
N ILE A 23 7.29 -11.10 11.08
CA ILE A 23 7.48 -11.78 9.81
C ILE A 23 7.20 -13.26 10.04
N THR A 24 6.22 -13.79 9.31
CA THR A 24 5.92 -15.23 9.35
C THR A 24 6.96 -15.95 8.50
N ASN A 25 7.84 -16.70 9.17
CA ASN A 25 8.76 -17.58 8.48
C ASN A 25 7.96 -18.76 7.88
N ASN A 26 7.60 -18.61 6.58
CA ASN A 26 7.20 -19.71 5.69
C ASN A 26 5.76 -20.26 5.76
N GLU A 27 4.83 -19.73 6.54
CA GLU A 27 3.47 -20.26 6.58
C GLU A 27 2.43 -19.27 6.06
N VAL A 28 1.65 -19.72 5.06
CA VAL A 28 0.40 -19.03 4.66
C VAL A 28 -0.65 -19.34 5.71
N ILE A 29 -1.16 -18.33 6.39
CA ILE A 29 -2.18 -18.49 7.42
C ILE A 29 -3.55 -18.44 6.75
N LYS A 30 -4.30 -19.51 6.86
CA LYS A 30 -5.68 -19.61 6.29
C LYS A 30 -6.58 -18.55 6.95
N GLY A 31 -7.25 -17.76 6.12
CA GLY A 31 -8.13 -16.68 6.59
C GLY A 31 -7.49 -15.32 6.69
N SER A 32 -6.15 -15.22 6.64
CA SER A 32 -5.41 -13.96 6.58
C SER A 32 -5.17 -13.54 5.12
N TRP A 33 -5.00 -12.25 4.89
CA TRP A 33 -4.49 -11.74 3.61
C TRP A 33 -2.97 -11.89 3.58
N ASN A 34 -2.43 -12.70 2.66
CA ASN A 34 -1.05 -13.14 2.71
C ASN A 34 -0.17 -12.34 1.75
N VAL A 35 0.86 -11.67 2.27
CA VAL A 35 1.85 -10.93 1.48
C VAL A 35 3.16 -11.72 1.44
N GLN A 36 3.64 -11.99 0.23
CA GLN A 36 4.97 -12.53 0.00
C GLN A 36 5.80 -11.53 -0.81
N ILE A 37 7.02 -11.25 -0.37
CA ILE A 37 7.89 -10.26 -1.01
C ILE A 37 9.19 -10.91 -1.42
N ILE A 38 9.47 -10.91 -2.72
CA ILE A 38 10.75 -11.33 -3.28
C ILE A 38 11.63 -10.08 -3.35
N THR A 39 12.73 -10.06 -2.60
CA THR A 39 13.60 -8.88 -2.46
C THR A 39 15.05 -9.27 -2.20
N LEU A 40 15.98 -8.35 -2.47
CA LEU A 40 17.38 -8.42 -2.04
C LEU A 40 17.60 -7.92 -0.60
N PHE A 41 16.58 -7.24 -0.01
CA PHE A 41 16.66 -6.56 1.29
C PHE A 41 15.48 -6.94 2.19
N PRO A 42 15.42 -8.22 2.65
CA PRO A 42 14.32 -8.65 3.54
C PRO A 42 14.25 -7.85 4.84
N GLU A 43 15.37 -7.28 5.29
CA GLU A 43 15.47 -6.41 6.47
C GLU A 43 14.73 -5.07 6.34
N ALA A 44 14.37 -4.66 5.11
CA ALA A 44 13.52 -3.48 4.89
C ALA A 44 12.07 -3.69 5.39
N PHE A 45 11.71 -4.94 5.69
CA PHE A 45 10.35 -5.30 6.11
C PHE A 45 10.33 -5.80 7.55
N PRO A 46 9.25 -5.54 8.32
CA PRO A 46 8.04 -4.85 7.87
C PRO A 46 8.19 -3.34 7.70
N GLY A 47 9.26 -2.70 8.17
CA GLY A 47 9.44 -1.26 8.13
C GLY A 47 8.25 -0.53 8.79
N VAL A 48 7.73 0.50 8.14
CA VAL A 48 6.56 1.28 8.63
C VAL A 48 5.29 0.44 8.75
N LEU A 49 5.18 -0.66 8.01
CA LEU A 49 4.03 -1.57 8.08
C LEU A 49 3.88 -2.28 9.45
N GLY A 50 4.94 -2.32 10.26
CA GLY A 50 4.93 -2.84 11.62
C GLY A 50 4.35 -1.87 12.66
N LEU A 51 3.94 -0.65 12.26
CA LEU A 51 3.49 0.40 13.15
C LEU A 51 1.98 0.66 13.03
N SER A 52 1.42 1.33 14.06
CA SER A 52 0.03 1.82 14.09
C SER A 52 -1.02 0.75 13.72
N LEU A 53 -2.00 1.08 12.89
CA LEU A 53 -3.10 0.19 12.51
C LEU A 53 -2.63 -1.01 11.69
N THR A 54 -1.75 -0.78 10.73
CA THR A 54 -1.18 -1.81 9.85
C THR A 54 -0.39 -2.84 10.67
N GLY A 55 0.43 -2.37 11.64
CA GLY A 55 1.18 -3.23 12.54
C GLY A 55 0.30 -4.01 13.52
N LYS A 56 -0.75 -3.40 14.07
CA LYS A 56 -1.74 -4.10 14.91
C LYS A 56 -2.46 -5.19 14.12
N ALA A 57 -2.86 -4.90 12.88
CA ALA A 57 -3.49 -5.87 11.99
C ALA A 57 -2.57 -7.05 11.68
N LEU A 58 -1.25 -6.82 11.54
CA LEU A 58 -0.23 -7.85 11.37
C LEU A 58 -0.10 -8.72 12.64
N GLN A 59 -0.06 -8.10 13.83
CA GLN A 59 -0.04 -8.82 15.12
C GLN A 59 -1.27 -9.70 15.33
N HIS A 60 -2.45 -9.20 14.90
CA HIS A 60 -3.72 -9.94 14.97
C HIS A 60 -3.93 -10.91 13.81
N ARG A 61 -2.94 -11.07 12.93
CA ARG A 61 -2.98 -11.97 11.77
C ARG A 61 -4.18 -11.71 10.82
N ILE A 62 -4.67 -10.48 10.75
CA ILE A 62 -5.62 -10.05 9.71
C ILE A 62 -4.92 -10.13 8.35
N TRP A 63 -3.64 -9.79 8.33
CA TRP A 63 -2.74 -10.05 7.22
C TRP A 63 -1.42 -10.63 7.72
N THR A 64 -0.66 -11.21 6.81
CA THR A 64 0.66 -11.80 7.11
C THR A 64 1.70 -11.29 6.12
N LEU A 65 2.95 -11.30 6.55
CA LEU A 65 4.08 -10.87 5.77
C LEU A 65 5.18 -11.92 5.80
N SER A 66 5.61 -12.35 4.63
CA SER A 66 6.81 -13.18 4.48
C SER A 66 7.75 -12.60 3.42
N THR A 67 9.03 -12.72 3.64
CA THR A 67 10.05 -12.29 2.70
C THR A 67 10.79 -13.49 2.12
N ILE A 68 11.11 -13.43 0.83
CA ILE A 68 11.93 -14.38 0.11
C ILE A 68 13.20 -13.64 -0.32
N ASN A 69 14.32 -13.98 0.32
CA ASN A 69 15.59 -13.38 -0.01
C ASN A 69 16.08 -13.92 -1.35
N LEU A 70 16.20 -13.05 -2.34
CA LEU A 70 16.65 -13.45 -3.67
C LEU A 70 18.07 -14.00 -3.67
N ARG A 71 18.92 -13.60 -2.72
CA ARG A 71 20.29 -14.13 -2.56
C ARG A 71 20.33 -15.63 -2.19
N ASP A 72 19.25 -16.18 -1.67
CA ASP A 72 19.18 -17.63 -1.36
C ASP A 72 19.17 -18.49 -2.62
N PHE A 73 18.83 -17.90 -3.77
CA PHE A 73 18.81 -18.51 -5.09
C PHE A 73 20.01 -18.09 -5.94
N GLY A 74 20.91 -17.26 -5.39
CA GLY A 74 22.07 -16.75 -6.09
C GLY A 74 23.08 -17.83 -6.46
N ILE A 75 23.79 -17.62 -7.56
CA ILE A 75 24.66 -18.62 -8.21
C ILE A 75 26.09 -18.49 -7.70
N GLY A 76 26.70 -19.65 -7.47
CA GLY A 76 28.10 -19.78 -7.08
C GLY A 76 28.40 -19.33 -5.65
N LYS A 77 29.69 -19.29 -5.29
CA LYS A 77 30.17 -18.97 -3.94
C LYS A 77 29.72 -17.58 -3.44
N HIS A 78 29.58 -16.63 -4.38
CA HIS A 78 29.22 -15.25 -4.06
C HIS A 78 27.71 -14.98 -4.15
N LYS A 79 26.88 -16.00 -4.35
CA LYS A 79 25.43 -15.88 -4.49
C LYS A 79 25.04 -14.76 -5.47
N LYS A 80 25.65 -14.78 -6.66
CA LYS A 80 25.41 -13.79 -7.71
C LYS A 80 23.95 -13.85 -8.15
N VAL A 81 23.26 -12.70 -8.18
CA VAL A 81 21.82 -12.59 -8.49
C VAL A 81 21.55 -11.86 -9.81
N ASP A 82 22.55 -11.16 -10.33
CA ASP A 82 22.48 -10.22 -11.44
C ASP A 82 23.60 -10.47 -12.44
N ASP A 83 23.45 -9.90 -13.64
CA ASP A 83 24.50 -9.91 -14.67
C ASP A 83 24.36 -8.70 -15.58
N THR A 84 25.38 -8.47 -16.43
CA THR A 84 25.34 -7.43 -17.45
C THR A 84 24.19 -7.66 -18.44
N PRO A 85 23.51 -6.57 -18.90
CA PRO A 85 22.45 -6.72 -19.89
C PRO A 85 22.95 -7.37 -21.18
N SER A 86 22.15 -8.28 -21.75
CA SER A 86 22.41 -8.82 -23.10
C SER A 86 22.37 -7.69 -24.13
N GLY A 87 23.39 -7.60 -24.95
CA GLY A 87 23.57 -6.47 -25.88
C GLY A 87 24.43 -5.34 -25.34
N GLY A 88 24.90 -5.45 -24.09
CA GLY A 88 25.74 -4.43 -23.44
C GLY A 88 24.92 -3.28 -22.86
N GLY A 89 25.61 -2.29 -22.32
CA GLY A 89 25.02 -1.12 -21.67
C GLY A 89 25.41 -1.00 -20.18
N PRO A 90 25.10 0.14 -19.54
CA PRO A 90 25.37 0.33 -18.13
C PRO A 90 24.39 -0.46 -17.25
N GLY A 91 24.80 -0.72 -16.01
CA GLY A 91 23.98 -1.36 -15.01
C GLY A 91 23.97 -2.87 -15.06
N LEU A 92 23.09 -3.48 -14.28
CA LEU A 92 22.94 -4.92 -14.10
C LEU A 92 21.46 -5.29 -14.20
N VAL A 93 21.15 -6.55 -14.51
CA VAL A 93 19.80 -7.07 -14.61
C VAL A 93 19.69 -8.32 -13.71
N ILE A 94 18.63 -8.45 -12.96
CA ILE A 94 18.36 -9.65 -12.15
C ILE A 94 18.13 -10.83 -13.10
N ARG A 95 18.90 -11.90 -12.88
CA ARG A 95 18.95 -13.10 -13.73
C ARG A 95 17.66 -13.91 -13.66
N ALA A 96 17.26 -14.49 -14.77
CA ALA A 96 16.08 -15.35 -14.88
C ALA A 96 16.22 -16.65 -14.06
N ASP A 97 17.39 -17.27 -14.09
CA ASP A 97 17.70 -18.53 -13.38
C ASP A 97 17.87 -18.36 -11.85
N VAL A 98 17.82 -17.12 -11.36
CA VAL A 98 17.75 -16.78 -9.93
C VAL A 98 16.34 -16.38 -9.51
N LEU A 99 15.68 -15.53 -10.31
CA LEU A 99 14.36 -15.04 -9.98
C LEU A 99 13.26 -16.10 -10.18
N GLY A 100 13.38 -16.94 -11.21
CA GLY A 100 12.43 -18.02 -11.48
C GLY A 100 12.19 -18.93 -10.27
N PRO A 101 13.22 -19.59 -9.72
CA PRO A 101 13.06 -20.42 -8.52
C PRO A 101 12.53 -19.69 -7.29
N ALA A 102 12.80 -18.38 -7.14
CA ALA A 102 12.22 -17.57 -6.07
C ALA A 102 10.71 -17.36 -6.27
N ILE A 103 10.28 -17.14 -7.51
CA ILE A 103 8.86 -17.05 -7.87
C ILE A 103 8.17 -18.40 -7.65
N GLU A 104 8.75 -19.51 -8.08
CA GLU A 104 8.20 -20.85 -7.86
C GLU A 104 7.99 -21.14 -6.38
N LYS A 105 8.97 -20.78 -5.55
CA LYS A 105 8.83 -20.86 -4.08
C LYS A 105 7.68 -20.01 -3.55
N ALA A 106 7.47 -18.80 -4.06
CA ALA A 106 6.35 -17.96 -3.67
C ALA A 106 5.01 -18.57 -4.10
N LEU A 107 4.92 -19.02 -5.36
CA LEU A 107 3.72 -19.61 -5.94
C LEU A 107 3.32 -20.91 -5.24
N SER A 108 4.29 -21.76 -4.84
CA SER A 108 4.01 -23.00 -4.12
C SER A 108 3.32 -22.80 -2.76
N ARG A 109 3.35 -21.58 -2.23
CA ARG A 109 2.75 -21.19 -0.95
C ARG A 109 1.51 -20.32 -1.12
N ALA A 110 1.21 -19.89 -2.34
CA ALA A 110 0.12 -19.00 -2.65
C ALA A 110 -1.14 -19.77 -3.09
N GLU A 111 -2.32 -19.19 -2.86
CA GLU A 111 -3.54 -19.69 -3.49
C GLU A 111 -3.53 -19.36 -4.99
N THR A 112 -4.17 -20.20 -5.80
CA THR A 112 -4.08 -20.18 -7.28
C THR A 112 -4.40 -18.83 -7.93
N SER A 113 -5.19 -17.97 -7.27
CA SER A 113 -5.59 -16.66 -7.80
C SER A 113 -4.76 -15.49 -7.23
N THR A 114 -3.68 -15.77 -6.50
CA THR A 114 -2.85 -14.72 -5.89
C THR A 114 -2.11 -13.92 -6.97
N PRO A 115 -2.29 -12.59 -7.04
CA PRO A 115 -1.59 -11.77 -8.01
C PRO A 115 -0.07 -11.84 -7.83
N LEU A 116 0.67 -12.01 -8.94
CA LEU A 116 2.11 -11.92 -9.02
C LEU A 116 2.48 -10.60 -9.71
N VAL A 117 3.12 -9.70 -8.97
CA VAL A 117 3.33 -8.31 -9.39
C VAL A 117 4.79 -7.93 -9.28
N TYR A 118 5.33 -7.37 -10.34
CA TYR A 118 6.64 -6.71 -10.38
C TYR A 118 6.47 -5.19 -10.28
N LEU A 119 7.19 -4.58 -9.34
CA LEU A 119 7.18 -3.14 -9.12
C LEU A 119 8.16 -2.46 -10.07
N SER A 120 7.62 -1.84 -11.11
CA SER A 120 8.37 -1.31 -12.25
C SER A 120 7.79 0.02 -12.72
N PRO A 121 8.62 1.02 -13.08
CA PRO A 121 8.13 2.28 -13.65
C PRO A 121 7.42 2.08 -15.00
N ARG A 122 7.61 0.96 -15.69
CA ARG A 122 6.91 0.62 -16.94
C ARG A 122 5.48 0.14 -16.74
N GLY A 123 5.12 -0.20 -15.50
CA GLY A 123 3.82 -0.78 -15.17
C GLY A 123 2.67 0.22 -15.22
N LYS A 124 1.44 -0.31 -15.19
CA LYS A 124 0.26 0.53 -14.97
C LYS A 124 0.32 1.20 -13.60
N THR A 125 -0.04 2.48 -13.56
CA THR A 125 -0.02 3.24 -12.32
C THR A 125 -0.97 2.64 -11.29
N PHE A 126 -0.44 2.42 -10.07
CA PHE A 126 -1.21 2.00 -8.91
C PHE A 126 -2.24 3.07 -8.53
N ASN A 127 -3.43 2.63 -8.16
CA ASN A 127 -4.51 3.51 -7.73
C ASN A 127 -5.43 2.82 -6.72
N GLN A 128 -6.37 3.56 -6.14
CA GLN A 128 -7.30 3.06 -5.14
C GLN A 128 -8.13 1.86 -5.62
N SER A 129 -8.56 1.87 -6.88
CA SER A 129 -9.33 0.75 -7.46
C SER A 129 -8.50 -0.54 -7.51
N LEU A 130 -7.20 -0.44 -7.85
CA LEU A 130 -6.31 -1.60 -7.84
C LEU A 130 -6.10 -2.14 -6.42
N ALA A 131 -5.92 -1.25 -5.43
CA ALA A 131 -5.84 -1.64 -4.01
C ALA A 131 -7.13 -2.35 -3.55
N GLN A 132 -8.31 -1.83 -3.91
CA GLN A 132 -9.61 -2.46 -3.64
C GLN A 132 -9.74 -3.85 -4.28
N ASN A 133 -9.21 -4.03 -5.50
CA ASN A 133 -9.20 -5.34 -6.14
C ASN A 133 -8.27 -6.31 -5.40
N TRP A 134 -7.09 -5.86 -5.00
CA TRP A 134 -6.14 -6.69 -4.24
C TRP A 134 -6.68 -7.05 -2.86
N SER A 135 -7.38 -6.15 -2.16
CA SER A 135 -7.95 -6.45 -0.85
C SER A 135 -9.01 -7.57 -0.87
N LYS A 136 -9.58 -7.86 -2.04
CA LYS A 136 -10.56 -8.94 -2.25
C LYS A 136 -9.92 -10.29 -2.58
N THR A 137 -8.62 -10.33 -2.86
CA THR A 137 -7.85 -11.56 -3.08
C THR A 137 -7.43 -12.19 -1.76
N ARG A 138 -6.80 -13.36 -1.81
CA ARG A 138 -6.27 -14.04 -0.62
C ARG A 138 -4.88 -13.57 -0.23
N GLY A 139 -4.27 -12.71 -1.03
CA GLY A 139 -2.93 -12.18 -0.79
C GLY A 139 -2.32 -11.64 -2.07
N ILE A 140 -1.02 -11.34 -2.03
CA ILE A 140 -0.25 -10.81 -3.14
C ILE A 140 1.21 -11.28 -3.06
N ILE A 141 1.82 -11.51 -4.21
CA ILE A 141 3.25 -11.71 -4.35
C ILE A 141 3.83 -10.48 -5.02
N LEU A 142 4.76 -9.78 -4.35
CA LEU A 142 5.43 -8.59 -4.87
C LEU A 142 6.92 -8.90 -5.16
N ILE A 143 7.37 -8.55 -6.35
CA ILE A 143 8.78 -8.61 -6.74
C ILE A 143 9.34 -7.19 -6.66
N CYS A 144 10.29 -6.98 -5.75
CA CYS A 144 11.02 -5.73 -5.63
C CYS A 144 12.24 -5.76 -6.54
N GLY A 145 12.17 -5.05 -7.66
CA GLY A 145 13.30 -4.91 -8.57
C GLY A 145 14.41 -4.02 -8.02
N ARG A 146 15.60 -4.27 -8.53
CA ARG A 146 16.81 -3.46 -8.32
C ARG A 146 17.56 -3.35 -9.64
N PHE A 147 18.59 -2.52 -9.66
CA PHE A 147 19.43 -2.28 -10.83
C PHE A 147 18.60 -1.75 -12.02
N GLU A 148 18.85 -2.25 -13.24
CA GLU A 148 18.08 -1.90 -14.44
C GLU A 148 16.77 -2.70 -14.58
N GLY A 149 16.51 -3.61 -13.64
CA GLY A 149 15.29 -4.42 -13.62
C GLY A 149 15.53 -5.91 -13.56
N ILE A 150 14.58 -6.65 -14.11
CA ILE A 150 14.58 -8.12 -14.15
C ILE A 150 14.55 -8.62 -15.60
N ASP A 151 15.02 -9.82 -15.84
CA ASP A 151 15.00 -10.44 -17.16
C ASP A 151 13.56 -10.55 -17.69
N GLN A 152 13.32 -10.03 -18.89
CA GLN A 152 11.99 -10.00 -19.52
C GLN A 152 11.37 -11.39 -19.65
N ARG A 153 12.16 -12.42 -19.88
CA ARG A 153 11.69 -13.82 -20.01
C ARG A 153 10.96 -14.31 -18.77
N VAL A 154 11.30 -13.79 -17.58
CA VAL A 154 10.61 -14.12 -16.33
C VAL A 154 9.20 -13.49 -16.31
N ILE A 155 9.08 -12.24 -16.76
CA ILE A 155 7.79 -11.53 -16.84
C ILE A 155 6.86 -12.32 -17.76
N ASP A 156 7.36 -12.69 -18.94
CA ASP A 156 6.57 -13.37 -19.97
C ASP A 156 6.19 -14.79 -19.54
N HIS A 157 7.13 -15.55 -18.97
CA HIS A 157 6.93 -16.94 -18.57
C HIS A 157 5.89 -17.10 -17.45
N TYR A 158 5.97 -16.27 -16.41
CA TYR A 158 5.07 -16.34 -15.25
C TYR A 158 3.83 -15.44 -15.36
N GLY A 159 3.69 -14.67 -16.44
CA GLY A 159 2.59 -13.72 -16.61
C GLY A 159 2.57 -12.64 -15.54
N VAL A 160 3.75 -12.17 -15.12
CA VAL A 160 3.94 -11.17 -14.07
C VAL A 160 3.27 -9.86 -14.47
N LYS A 161 2.50 -9.26 -13.59
CA LYS A 161 1.88 -7.94 -13.81
C LYS A 161 2.84 -6.85 -13.37
N GLU A 162 3.13 -5.89 -14.25
CA GLU A 162 3.94 -4.73 -13.90
C GLU A 162 3.06 -3.61 -13.36
N VAL A 163 3.44 -3.04 -12.20
CA VAL A 163 2.72 -1.95 -11.53
C VAL A 163 3.71 -0.86 -11.12
N SER A 164 3.36 0.39 -11.44
CA SER A 164 4.15 1.59 -11.13
C SER A 164 3.54 2.37 -9.96
N MET A 165 4.39 2.99 -9.15
CA MET A 165 3.95 3.99 -8.14
C MET A 165 3.59 5.35 -8.75
N GLY A 166 4.07 5.65 -9.96
CA GLY A 166 3.91 6.93 -10.64
C GLY A 166 5.07 7.20 -11.60
N ASP A 167 5.05 8.37 -12.21
CA ASP A 167 6.00 8.77 -13.27
C ASP A 167 7.33 9.28 -12.67
N PHE A 168 7.98 8.44 -11.89
CA PHE A 168 9.31 8.68 -11.31
C PHE A 168 10.04 7.36 -11.08
N VAL A 169 11.36 7.44 -10.92
CA VAL A 169 12.22 6.27 -10.71
C VAL A 169 12.76 6.25 -9.29
N MET A 170 12.72 5.08 -8.65
CA MET A 170 13.30 4.82 -7.34
C MET A 170 14.47 3.84 -7.45
N THR A 171 15.34 3.81 -6.43
CA THR A 171 16.48 2.89 -6.38
C THR A 171 16.10 1.42 -6.24
N GLY A 172 14.84 1.12 -5.92
CA GLY A 172 14.31 -0.24 -5.77
C GLY A 172 12.83 -0.27 -5.42
N GLY A 173 12.25 -1.46 -5.44
CA GLY A 173 10.81 -1.67 -5.26
C GLY A 173 10.32 -1.69 -3.82
N GLU A 174 11.18 -1.71 -2.81
CA GLU A 174 10.79 -1.96 -1.42
C GLU A 174 9.87 -0.88 -0.84
N ILE A 175 10.15 0.40 -1.13
CA ILE A 175 9.29 1.53 -0.70
C ILE A 175 7.93 1.46 -1.41
N ALA A 176 7.92 1.17 -2.71
CA ALA A 176 6.68 0.97 -3.46
C ALA A 176 5.85 -0.19 -2.87
N ALA A 177 6.50 -1.30 -2.54
CA ALA A 177 5.85 -2.44 -1.90
C ALA A 177 5.19 -2.03 -0.59
N GLN A 178 5.89 -1.32 0.28
CA GLN A 178 5.33 -0.86 1.55
C GLN A 178 4.12 0.06 1.35
N ALA A 179 4.20 1.02 0.44
CA ALA A 179 3.09 1.94 0.16
C ALA A 179 1.86 1.21 -0.41
N MET A 180 2.06 0.28 -1.35
CA MET A 180 0.96 -0.49 -1.95
C MET A 180 0.32 -1.47 -0.95
N ILE A 181 1.13 -2.09 -0.07
CA ILE A 181 0.64 -2.95 1.01
C ILE A 181 -0.18 -2.13 2.01
N ASP A 182 0.34 -1.00 2.50
CA ASP A 182 -0.38 -0.14 3.43
C ASP A 182 -1.74 0.29 2.87
N THR A 183 -1.75 0.78 1.63
CA THR A 183 -2.98 1.16 0.92
C THR A 183 -3.98 0.01 0.83
N THR A 184 -3.51 -1.22 0.65
CA THR A 184 -4.38 -2.41 0.51
C THR A 184 -4.85 -2.92 1.86
N VAL A 185 -3.94 -3.04 2.84
CA VAL A 185 -4.22 -3.59 4.18
C VAL A 185 -5.27 -2.76 4.90
N ARG A 186 -5.24 -1.42 4.78
CA ARG A 186 -6.24 -0.56 5.42
C ARG A 186 -7.68 -0.79 4.91
N LEU A 187 -7.83 -1.43 3.74
CA LEU A 187 -9.12 -1.79 3.16
C LEU A 187 -9.65 -3.15 3.64
N LEU A 188 -8.81 -3.92 4.33
CA LEU A 188 -9.23 -5.21 4.88
C LEU A 188 -10.20 -5.00 6.06
N PRO A 189 -11.17 -5.93 6.27
CA PRO A 189 -12.05 -5.88 7.42
C PRO A 189 -11.28 -5.80 8.75
N ASN A 190 -11.79 -5.01 9.69
CA ASN A 190 -11.24 -4.85 11.05
C ASN A 190 -9.85 -4.22 11.16
N VAL A 191 -9.31 -3.61 10.11
CA VAL A 191 -8.05 -2.85 10.17
C VAL A 191 -8.32 -1.41 10.59
N VAL A 192 -9.28 -0.75 9.97
CA VAL A 192 -9.71 0.62 10.32
C VAL A 192 -10.92 0.52 11.24
N GLY A 193 -10.92 1.33 12.32
CA GLY A 193 -11.97 1.26 13.34
C GLY A 193 -13.37 1.67 12.87
N ASN A 194 -13.45 2.55 11.87
CA ASN A 194 -14.71 2.96 11.23
C ASN A 194 -14.60 2.72 9.72
N GLN A 195 -15.29 1.70 9.23
CA GLN A 195 -15.31 1.39 7.80
C GLN A 195 -16.09 2.41 6.97
N ASP A 196 -17.05 3.13 7.58
CA ASP A 196 -17.80 4.17 6.88
C ASP A 196 -16.89 5.33 6.45
N SER A 197 -15.78 5.57 7.19
CA SER A 197 -14.80 6.58 6.79
C SER A 197 -14.14 6.28 5.44
N LEU A 198 -13.98 5.00 5.08
CA LEU A 198 -13.40 4.59 3.80
C LEU A 198 -14.28 4.97 2.60
N MET A 199 -15.59 5.13 2.82
CA MET A 199 -16.55 5.46 1.75
C MET A 199 -16.48 6.94 1.36
N THR A 200 -16.08 7.82 2.28
CA THR A 200 -16.03 9.27 2.10
C THR A 200 -14.64 9.83 1.82
N GLU A 201 -13.63 8.97 1.84
CA GLU A 201 -12.24 9.36 1.57
C GLU A 201 -11.97 9.75 0.12
N SER A 202 -10.91 10.51 -0.10
CA SER A 202 -10.40 10.83 -1.42
C SER A 202 -10.24 9.57 -2.29
N HIS A 203 -10.64 9.67 -3.55
CA HIS A 203 -10.60 8.60 -4.55
C HIS A 203 -11.65 7.47 -4.37
N SER A 204 -12.37 7.39 -3.26
CA SER A 204 -13.40 6.35 -3.05
C SER A 204 -14.62 6.58 -3.91
N SER A 205 -15.07 7.83 -4.02
CA SER A 205 -16.21 8.27 -4.85
C SER A 205 -15.78 8.90 -6.19
N GLY A 206 -14.48 8.87 -6.51
CA GLY A 206 -13.95 9.57 -7.68
C GLY A 206 -13.67 11.06 -7.47
N LEU A 207 -13.88 11.57 -6.24
CA LEU A 207 -13.61 12.95 -5.85
C LEU A 207 -12.54 12.99 -4.75
N LEU A 208 -11.99 14.18 -4.50
CA LEU A 208 -11.19 14.45 -3.29
C LEU A 208 -12.11 14.69 -2.10
N GLU A 209 -11.60 14.41 -0.91
CA GLU A 209 -12.27 14.69 0.35
C GLU A 209 -12.40 16.21 0.60
N HIS A 210 -13.36 16.57 1.45
CA HIS A 210 -13.52 17.95 1.94
C HIS A 210 -12.42 18.33 2.92
N ASP A 211 -12.28 19.65 3.19
CA ASP A 211 -11.33 20.16 4.18
C ASP A 211 -11.71 19.70 5.60
N GLN A 212 -10.72 19.28 6.37
CA GLN A 212 -10.90 18.82 7.74
C GLN A 212 -10.58 19.94 8.74
N PHE A 213 -11.41 20.07 9.75
CA PHE A 213 -11.25 21.05 10.84
C PHE A 213 -11.34 20.36 12.20
N THR A 214 -10.56 20.87 13.16
CA THR A 214 -10.56 20.43 14.56
C THR A 214 -10.32 21.60 15.50
N ARG A 215 -10.23 21.34 16.78
CA ARG A 215 -9.92 22.36 17.80
C ARG A 215 -8.48 22.86 17.69
N PRO A 216 -8.23 24.12 18.11
CA PRO A 216 -9.18 25.11 18.64
C PRO A 216 -10.05 25.73 17.54
N ASP A 217 -11.23 26.25 17.90
CA ASP A 217 -12.19 26.87 16.97
C ASP A 217 -11.67 28.15 16.32
N ASP A 218 -10.71 28.83 16.93
CA ASP A 218 -9.95 29.95 16.37
C ASP A 218 -8.43 29.65 16.49
N TRP A 219 -7.75 29.59 15.38
CA TRP A 219 -6.31 29.47 15.33
C TRP A 219 -5.71 30.63 14.55
N LYS A 220 -5.04 31.55 15.24
CA LYS A 220 -4.41 32.76 14.66
C LYS A 220 -5.37 33.59 13.81
N GLY A 221 -6.62 33.78 14.28
CA GLY A 221 -7.66 34.51 13.58
C GLY A 221 -8.41 33.73 12.49
N GLN A 222 -7.98 32.50 12.21
CA GLN A 222 -8.64 31.56 11.27
C GLN A 222 -9.65 30.70 12.02
N LYS A 223 -10.93 30.84 11.71
CA LYS A 223 -12.02 30.18 12.43
C LYS A 223 -12.52 28.94 11.70
N VAL A 224 -12.90 27.94 12.48
CA VAL A 224 -13.67 26.80 11.96
C VAL A 224 -14.98 27.32 11.33
N PRO A 225 -15.37 26.86 10.15
CA PRO A 225 -16.66 27.25 9.55
C PRO A 225 -17.82 26.98 10.49
N LYS A 226 -18.64 28.01 10.74
CA LYS A 226 -19.77 27.95 11.70
C LYS A 226 -20.75 26.81 11.44
N ILE A 227 -20.88 26.41 10.18
CA ILE A 227 -21.78 25.32 9.79
C ILE A 227 -21.33 23.99 10.43
N LEU A 228 -20.02 23.73 10.57
CA LEU A 228 -19.48 22.50 11.15
C LEU A 228 -19.73 22.37 12.65
N THR A 229 -19.97 23.50 13.33
CA THR A 229 -20.27 23.53 14.77
C THR A 229 -21.77 23.74 15.06
N SER A 230 -22.62 23.79 14.02
CA SER A 230 -24.05 24.11 14.15
C SER A 230 -24.94 22.96 14.66
N GLY A 231 -24.47 21.72 14.63
CA GLY A 231 -25.27 20.53 14.93
C GLY A 231 -26.27 20.12 13.83
N HIS A 232 -26.38 20.87 12.72
CA HIS A 232 -27.30 20.56 11.63
C HIS A 232 -26.69 19.57 10.63
N HIS A 233 -26.81 18.27 10.89
CA HIS A 233 -26.19 17.20 10.10
C HIS A 233 -26.41 17.32 8.58
N GLY A 234 -27.64 17.57 8.11
CA GLY A 234 -27.91 17.71 6.69
C GLY A 234 -27.21 18.89 6.02
N LYS A 235 -27.09 20.04 6.72
CA LYS A 235 -26.35 21.20 6.21
C LYS A 235 -24.84 20.97 6.22
N ILE A 236 -24.34 20.24 7.23
CA ILE A 236 -22.94 19.85 7.32
C ILE A 236 -22.59 18.92 6.14
N GLU A 237 -23.44 17.94 5.84
CA GLU A 237 -23.22 17.02 4.71
C GLU A 237 -23.19 17.77 3.37
N SER A 238 -24.18 18.64 3.13
CA SER A 238 -24.19 19.48 1.92
C SER A 238 -22.94 20.37 1.81
N TRP A 239 -22.44 20.90 2.92
CA TRP A 239 -21.21 21.67 2.94
C TRP A 239 -20.00 20.81 2.56
N ARG A 240 -19.89 19.59 3.13
CA ARG A 240 -18.81 18.63 2.82
C ARG A 240 -18.79 18.27 1.34
N GLU A 241 -19.96 17.94 0.77
CA GLU A 241 -20.08 17.65 -0.66
C GLU A 241 -19.62 18.82 -1.53
N ASN A 242 -20.03 20.03 -1.20
CA ASN A 242 -19.65 21.22 -1.97
C ASN A 242 -18.15 21.50 -1.85
N GLN A 243 -17.54 21.29 -0.69
CA GLN A 243 -16.09 21.41 -0.51
C GLN A 243 -15.34 20.31 -1.31
N SER A 244 -15.79 19.07 -1.26
CA SER A 244 -15.24 17.96 -2.03
C SER A 244 -15.23 18.28 -3.54
N LYS A 245 -16.36 18.76 -4.09
CA LYS A 245 -16.48 19.19 -5.49
C LYS A 245 -15.54 20.35 -5.81
N SER A 246 -15.48 21.36 -4.95
CA SER A 246 -14.59 22.51 -5.11
C SER A 246 -13.12 22.12 -5.08
N ASN A 247 -12.71 21.29 -4.10
CA ASN A 247 -11.36 20.79 -3.98
C ASN A 247 -10.94 19.96 -5.20
N THR A 248 -11.83 19.07 -5.65
CA THR A 248 -11.56 18.23 -6.82
C THR A 248 -11.36 19.09 -8.07
N LYS A 249 -12.26 20.05 -8.30
CA LYS A 249 -12.15 20.97 -9.44
C LYS A 249 -10.86 21.79 -9.42
N ARG A 250 -10.44 22.23 -8.22
CA ARG A 250 -9.25 23.07 -8.03
C ARG A 250 -7.94 22.31 -8.15
N TYR A 251 -7.84 21.14 -7.51
CA TYR A 251 -6.57 20.43 -7.34
C TYR A 251 -6.41 19.24 -8.28
N ARG A 252 -7.52 18.67 -8.79
CA ARG A 252 -7.53 17.49 -9.63
C ARG A 252 -8.55 17.64 -10.77
N ALA A 253 -8.27 18.58 -11.68
CA ALA A 253 -9.10 18.83 -12.86
C ALA A 253 -9.34 17.56 -13.68
N ASP A 254 -8.33 16.69 -13.78
CA ASP A 254 -8.42 15.37 -14.43
C ASP A 254 -9.49 14.45 -13.81
N MET A 255 -9.64 14.47 -12.49
CA MET A 255 -10.68 13.71 -11.78
C MET A 255 -12.05 14.39 -11.94
N TRP A 256 -12.08 15.71 -11.89
CA TRP A 256 -13.31 16.47 -12.07
C TRP A 256 -13.94 16.22 -13.43
N GLU A 257 -13.15 16.24 -14.50
CA GLU A 257 -13.58 15.97 -15.86
C GLU A 257 -14.10 14.54 -16.04
N LYS A 258 -13.45 13.56 -15.42
CA LYS A 258 -13.93 12.17 -15.41
C LYS A 258 -15.26 12.00 -14.67
N ALA A 259 -15.44 12.71 -13.55
CA ALA A 259 -16.67 12.66 -12.77
C ALA A 259 -17.83 13.44 -13.43
N ASN A 260 -17.52 14.43 -14.27
CA ASN A 260 -18.47 15.31 -14.96
C ASN A 260 -18.14 15.34 -16.46
N PRO A 261 -18.31 14.25 -17.20
CA PRO A 261 -18.02 14.23 -18.62
C PRO A 261 -18.88 15.28 -19.35
N ILE A 262 -18.24 16.19 -20.05
CA ILE A 262 -18.94 17.15 -20.91
C ILE A 262 -19.63 16.32 -21.99
N ASN A 263 -20.97 16.35 -22.00
CA ASN A 263 -21.77 15.71 -23.04
C ASN A 263 -21.56 16.46 -24.37
N THR A 264 -20.47 16.13 -25.07
CA THR A 264 -20.28 16.54 -26.47
C THR A 264 -21.15 15.68 -27.37
N LYS A 265 -22.49 15.77 -27.20
CA LYS A 265 -23.45 15.42 -28.21
C LYS A 265 -23.99 16.76 -28.77
N GLY A 266 -23.32 17.23 -29.75
CA GLY A 266 -23.73 18.29 -30.67
C GLY A 266 -23.34 17.87 -32.05
#